data_42c738c613e37b58bfbdf9c147ba2672
#
_entry.id   42c738c613e37b58bfbdf9c147ba2672
#
_cell.length_a   1.000
_cell.length_b   1.000
_cell.length_c   1.000
_cell.angle_alpha   90.00
_cell.angle_beta   90.00
_cell.angle_gamma   90.00
#
_symmetry.space_group_name_H-M   'P 1'
#
loop_
_entity.id
_entity.type
_entity.pdbx_description
1 polymer ?
#
loop_
_entity_poly.entity_id
_entity_poly.type
_entity_poly.pdbx_seq_one_letter_code
_entity_poly.pdbx_strand_id
1 'polypeptide(L)'
;MTSAKLATTKRPIDLSIIIPAYQEASVITTTLRALASWLDEHDYGHIEVVVVVADSPDGTAELARAEASKFANFLLVEPGSRVGKGRDVRAGILHANGRYRLFMDADLATPLRHLDDVARLMKQNADLGIAVRDLAKIHSGIKRRLVSELGNVLAQIVLLPGIRDTQCGFKVFRADVAEATFRRMTILGWGFDLEVLAIARKLGFKISTFVAPDWTDPKAHTNGLSSDSVLNAALQTFGDLIRVRLNLWNGAYRPRVK
;
A
#
# COMPACT_ATOMS: atom_id res chain seq x y z
N MET A 1 -25.29 17.56 -42.75
CA MET A 1 -24.37 18.19 -41.79
C MET A 1 -24.22 17.26 -40.61
N THR A 2 -23.18 16.46 -40.61
CA THR A 2 -22.92 15.41 -39.60
C THR A 2 -22.10 16.04 -38.47
N SER A 3 -22.72 16.25 -37.31
CA SER A 3 -22.04 16.75 -36.12
C SER A 3 -21.12 15.68 -35.58
N ALA A 4 -19.82 15.84 -35.78
CA ALA A 4 -18.81 15.02 -35.12
C ALA A 4 -18.82 15.33 -33.62
N LYS A 5 -19.31 14.42 -32.79
CA LYS A 5 -19.07 14.44 -31.34
C LYS A 5 -17.58 14.36 -31.12
N LEU A 6 -16.94 15.46 -30.73
CA LEU A 6 -15.61 15.40 -30.13
C LEU A 6 -15.69 14.52 -28.88
N ALA A 7 -15.09 13.33 -28.97
CA ALA A 7 -14.82 12.53 -27.78
C ALA A 7 -13.82 13.33 -26.93
N THR A 8 -14.28 13.87 -25.81
CA THR A 8 -13.41 14.41 -24.77
C THR A 8 -12.56 13.24 -24.26
N THR A 9 -11.35 13.10 -24.80
CA THR A 9 -10.36 12.16 -24.24
C THR A 9 -10.01 12.65 -22.85
N LYS A 10 -10.56 11.97 -21.83
CA LYS A 10 -10.11 12.19 -20.46
C LYS A 10 -8.58 12.04 -20.44
N ARG A 11 -7.87 13.05 -19.94
CA ARG A 11 -6.41 12.95 -19.76
C ARG A 11 -6.09 11.66 -18.99
N PRO A 12 -5.07 10.89 -19.39
CA PRO A 12 -4.68 9.68 -18.65
C PRO A 12 -4.25 10.05 -17.23
N ILE A 13 -4.58 9.20 -16.27
CA ILE A 13 -4.15 9.36 -14.87
C ILE A 13 -2.67 8.96 -14.76
N ASP A 14 -1.85 9.84 -14.20
CA ASP A 14 -0.42 9.58 -13.99
C ASP A 14 -0.18 8.76 -12.73
N LEU A 15 -0.85 9.12 -11.62
CA LEU A 15 -0.73 8.45 -10.33
C LEU A 15 -2.09 8.26 -9.68
N SER A 16 -2.41 7.03 -9.27
CA SER A 16 -3.50 6.74 -8.35
C SER A 16 -2.94 6.55 -6.94
N ILE A 17 -3.53 7.26 -5.97
CA ILE A 17 -3.20 7.15 -4.54
C ILE A 17 -4.30 6.34 -3.88
N ILE A 18 -3.96 5.13 -3.42
CA ILE A 18 -4.88 4.17 -2.81
C ILE A 18 -4.74 4.22 -1.29
N ILE A 19 -5.85 4.47 -0.59
CA ILE A 19 -5.92 4.61 0.87
C ILE A 19 -6.89 3.56 1.42
N PRO A 20 -6.37 2.41 1.90
CA PRO A 20 -7.21 1.43 2.60
C PRO A 20 -7.56 1.98 3.98
N ALA A 21 -8.85 2.02 4.32
CA ALA A 21 -9.37 2.55 5.57
C ALA A 21 -10.43 1.61 6.18
N TYR A 22 -10.17 1.09 7.36
CA TYR A 22 -11.11 0.31 8.13
C TYR A 22 -11.05 0.73 9.59
N GLN A 23 -12.17 1.26 10.13
CA GLN A 23 -12.24 1.88 11.46
C GLN A 23 -11.23 3.04 11.60
N GLU A 24 -11.19 3.90 10.57
CA GLU A 24 -10.33 5.08 10.54
C GLU A 24 -11.13 6.41 10.56
N ALA A 25 -12.37 6.38 11.10
CA ALA A 25 -13.23 7.58 11.20
C ALA A 25 -12.54 8.75 11.92
N SER A 26 -11.68 8.45 12.89
CA SER A 26 -10.94 9.47 13.66
C SER A 26 -9.88 10.23 12.85
N VAL A 27 -9.39 9.68 11.74
CA VAL A 27 -8.27 10.25 10.98
C VAL A 27 -8.59 10.49 9.50
N ILE A 28 -9.53 9.75 8.87
CA ILE A 28 -9.73 9.78 7.42
C ILE A 28 -10.03 11.17 6.88
N THR A 29 -10.84 11.96 7.56
CA THR A 29 -11.17 13.35 7.15
C THR A 29 -9.92 14.23 7.15
N THR A 30 -9.13 14.17 8.23
CA THR A 30 -7.89 14.94 8.35
C THR A 30 -6.87 14.53 7.29
N THR A 31 -6.74 13.23 7.04
CA THR A 31 -5.86 12.67 6.01
C THR A 31 -6.23 13.15 4.61
N LEU A 32 -7.51 13.06 4.24
CA LEU A 32 -7.96 13.50 2.92
C LEU A 32 -7.81 15.01 2.73
N ARG A 33 -8.08 15.82 3.76
CA ARG A 33 -7.85 17.27 3.71
C ARG A 33 -6.38 17.62 3.58
N ALA A 34 -5.51 16.97 4.35
CA ALA A 34 -4.07 17.17 4.25
C ALA A 34 -3.55 16.78 2.86
N LEU A 35 -4.03 15.65 2.31
CA LEU A 35 -3.68 15.22 0.96
C LEU A 35 -4.17 16.21 -0.10
N ALA A 36 -5.40 16.70 -0.02
CA ALA A 36 -5.92 17.68 -0.96
C ALA A 36 -5.08 18.97 -0.95
N SER A 37 -4.82 19.54 0.24
CA SER A 37 -3.96 20.72 0.38
C SER A 37 -2.55 20.48 -0.18
N TRP A 38 -1.97 19.31 0.08
CA TRP A 38 -0.65 18.97 -0.45
C TRP A 38 -0.64 18.88 -1.98
N LEU A 39 -1.67 18.30 -2.58
CA LEU A 39 -1.79 18.17 -4.04
C LEU A 39 -2.08 19.51 -4.72
N ASP A 40 -2.71 20.47 -4.04
CA ASP A 40 -2.92 21.84 -4.55
C ASP A 40 -1.59 22.64 -4.60
N GLU A 41 -0.63 22.32 -3.72
CA GLU A 41 0.66 22.99 -3.61
C GLU A 41 1.76 22.35 -4.47
N HIS A 42 1.56 21.09 -4.92
CA HIS A 42 2.59 20.29 -5.59
C HIS A 42 2.03 19.63 -6.86
N ASP A 43 2.79 19.69 -7.94
CA ASP A 43 2.42 19.07 -9.23
C ASP A 43 3.02 17.68 -9.40
N TYR A 44 2.18 16.67 -9.30
CA TYR A 44 2.52 15.25 -9.58
C TYR A 44 1.84 14.73 -10.85
N GLY A 45 1.32 15.62 -11.70
CA GLY A 45 0.53 15.27 -12.88
C GLY A 45 -0.94 15.04 -12.55
N HIS A 46 -1.60 14.18 -13.34
CA HIS A 46 -3.03 13.93 -13.21
C HIS A 46 -3.29 12.84 -12.15
N ILE A 47 -3.81 13.24 -11.00
CA ILE A 47 -3.97 12.37 -9.81
C ILE A 47 -5.40 11.81 -9.72
N GLU A 48 -5.50 10.54 -9.33
CA GLU A 48 -6.71 9.88 -8.86
C GLU A 48 -6.52 9.47 -7.39
N VAL A 49 -7.51 9.72 -6.54
CA VAL A 49 -7.53 9.26 -5.15
C VAL A 49 -8.57 8.14 -5.03
N VAL A 50 -8.13 6.98 -4.56
CA VAL A 50 -8.97 5.78 -4.39
C VAL A 50 -9.00 5.43 -2.91
N VAL A 51 -10.11 5.70 -2.25
CA VAL A 51 -10.31 5.26 -0.85
C VAL A 51 -11.00 3.92 -0.85
N VAL A 52 -10.49 2.97 -0.07
CA VAL A 52 -11.05 1.62 0.01
C VAL A 52 -11.54 1.38 1.43
N VAL A 53 -12.85 1.24 1.60
CA VAL A 53 -13.48 1.02 2.90
C VAL A 53 -14.25 -0.29 2.88
N ALA A 54 -13.74 -1.33 3.58
CA ALA A 54 -14.54 -2.51 3.90
C ALA A 54 -15.67 -2.10 4.84
N ASP A 55 -16.73 -2.93 4.98
CA ASP A 55 -17.87 -2.65 5.86
C ASP A 55 -17.37 -2.18 7.23
N SER A 56 -17.27 -0.86 7.41
CA SER A 56 -16.71 -0.20 8.58
C SER A 56 -17.84 0.39 9.40
N PRO A 57 -18.05 -0.07 10.64
CA PRO A 57 -19.23 0.31 11.42
C PRO A 57 -19.15 1.71 12.03
N ASP A 58 -18.01 2.41 11.88
CA ASP A 58 -17.71 3.69 12.54
C ASP A 58 -17.99 4.93 11.67
N GLY A 59 -18.57 4.75 10.47
CA GLY A 59 -18.85 5.86 9.56
C GLY A 59 -17.66 6.30 8.69
N THR A 60 -16.58 5.52 8.62
CA THR A 60 -15.40 5.85 7.80
C THR A 60 -15.76 6.11 6.33
N ALA A 61 -16.69 5.34 5.74
CA ALA A 61 -17.07 5.48 4.34
C ALA A 61 -17.81 6.79 4.06
N GLU A 62 -18.73 7.17 4.93
CA GLU A 62 -19.49 8.42 4.85
C GLU A 62 -18.57 9.63 4.96
N LEU A 63 -17.62 9.59 5.92
CA LEU A 63 -16.63 10.64 6.09
C LEU A 63 -15.71 10.77 4.88
N ALA A 64 -15.26 9.66 4.30
CA ALA A 64 -14.46 9.69 3.08
C ALA A 64 -15.24 10.25 1.89
N ARG A 65 -16.52 9.86 1.73
CA ARG A 65 -17.40 10.35 0.67
C ARG A 65 -17.65 11.85 0.76
N ALA A 66 -17.75 12.39 1.98
CA ALA A 66 -17.93 13.82 2.20
C ALA A 66 -16.75 14.67 1.71
N GLU A 67 -15.54 14.13 1.65
CA GLU A 67 -14.35 14.84 1.17
C GLU A 67 -14.10 14.66 -0.35
N ALA A 68 -14.93 13.88 -1.05
CA ALA A 68 -14.74 13.54 -2.48
C ALA A 68 -14.61 14.75 -3.40
N SER A 69 -15.37 15.83 -3.13
CA SER A 69 -15.38 17.06 -3.95
C SER A 69 -14.06 17.83 -3.96
N LYS A 70 -13.13 17.50 -3.06
CA LYS A 70 -11.79 18.10 -3.00
C LYS A 70 -10.85 17.55 -4.07
N PHE A 71 -11.21 16.47 -4.75
CA PHE A 71 -10.35 15.79 -5.71
C PHE A 71 -11.00 15.77 -7.10
N ALA A 72 -10.23 16.08 -8.12
CA ALA A 72 -10.70 16.04 -9.51
C ALA A 72 -11.10 14.61 -9.95
N ASN A 73 -10.43 13.59 -9.43
CA ASN A 73 -10.77 12.20 -9.65
C ASN A 73 -10.75 11.48 -8.29
N PHE A 74 -11.91 11.14 -7.80
CA PHE A 74 -12.09 10.41 -6.54
C PHE A 74 -12.90 9.15 -6.80
N LEU A 75 -12.48 8.05 -6.20
CA LEU A 75 -13.18 6.77 -6.23
C LEU A 75 -13.26 6.19 -4.82
N LEU A 76 -14.47 5.91 -4.35
CA LEU A 76 -14.69 5.12 -3.15
C LEU A 76 -15.00 3.68 -3.55
N VAL A 77 -14.16 2.75 -3.08
CA VAL A 77 -14.32 1.30 -3.31
C VAL A 77 -14.79 0.66 -2.02
N GLU A 78 -15.97 0.05 -2.05
CA GLU A 78 -16.58 -0.63 -0.91
C GLU A 78 -16.63 -2.15 -1.22
N PRO A 79 -15.57 -2.91 -0.89
CA PRO A 79 -15.47 -4.32 -1.29
C PRO A 79 -16.31 -5.27 -0.43
N GLY A 80 -17.21 -4.76 0.43
CA GLY A 80 -18.04 -5.54 1.35
C GLY A 80 -17.32 -5.93 2.62
N SER A 81 -17.76 -7.02 3.25
CA SER A 81 -17.33 -7.43 4.59
C SER A 81 -15.82 -7.48 4.79
N ARG A 82 -15.36 -7.13 5.98
CA ARG A 82 -13.95 -7.11 6.33
C ARG A 82 -13.29 -8.48 6.20
N VAL A 83 -12.25 -8.57 5.39
CA VAL A 83 -11.44 -9.79 5.22
C VAL A 83 -10.01 -9.57 5.70
N GLY A 84 -9.40 -8.43 5.34
CA GLY A 84 -8.05 -8.08 5.74
C GLY A 84 -7.47 -6.96 4.89
N LYS A 85 -6.39 -6.33 5.39
CA LYS A 85 -5.75 -5.18 4.71
C LYS A 85 -5.30 -5.52 3.28
N GLY A 86 -4.75 -6.71 3.07
CA GLY A 86 -4.30 -7.14 1.74
C GLY A 86 -5.43 -7.20 0.72
N ARG A 87 -6.65 -7.68 1.11
CA ARG A 87 -7.82 -7.65 0.25
C ARG A 87 -8.22 -6.23 -0.15
N ASP A 88 -8.20 -5.32 0.81
CA ASP A 88 -8.63 -3.94 0.59
C ASP A 88 -7.63 -3.20 -0.31
N VAL A 89 -6.32 -3.32 -0.04
CA VAL A 89 -5.27 -2.79 -0.92
C VAL A 89 -5.38 -3.38 -2.34
N ARG A 90 -5.58 -4.70 -2.46
CA ARG A 90 -5.78 -5.35 -3.76
C ARG A 90 -6.97 -4.78 -4.51
N ALA A 91 -8.10 -4.58 -3.82
CA ALA A 91 -9.29 -4.01 -4.44
C ALA A 91 -8.99 -2.60 -4.98
N GLY A 92 -8.39 -1.73 -4.19
CA GLY A 92 -8.02 -0.38 -4.63
C GLY A 92 -7.03 -0.39 -5.78
N ILE A 93 -5.96 -1.14 -5.67
CA ILE A 93 -4.94 -1.25 -6.72
C ILE A 93 -5.53 -1.72 -8.06
N LEU A 94 -6.44 -2.69 -8.04
CA LEU A 94 -7.03 -3.24 -9.28
C LEU A 94 -8.17 -2.37 -9.85
N HIS A 95 -8.77 -1.47 -9.08
CA HIS A 95 -9.73 -0.47 -9.57
C HIS A 95 -9.07 0.82 -10.04
N ALA A 96 -7.84 1.08 -9.63
CA ALA A 96 -7.10 2.28 -9.97
C ALA A 96 -6.71 2.34 -11.46
N ASN A 97 -6.73 3.55 -12.04
CA ASN A 97 -6.50 3.79 -13.48
C ASN A 97 -5.13 4.42 -13.76
N GLY A 98 -4.37 4.81 -12.73
CA GLY A 98 -3.09 5.48 -12.88
C GLY A 98 -2.01 4.63 -13.51
N ARG A 99 -1.15 5.30 -14.31
CA ARG A 99 0.08 4.69 -14.83
C ARG A 99 1.00 4.19 -13.71
N TYR A 100 0.96 4.86 -12.55
CA TYR A 100 1.51 4.41 -11.29
C TYR A 100 0.41 4.31 -10.25
N ARG A 101 0.54 3.35 -9.34
CA ARG A 101 -0.44 3.07 -8.27
C ARG A 101 0.32 2.99 -6.95
N LEU A 102 0.10 4.00 -6.10
CA LEU A 102 0.66 4.08 -4.76
C LEU A 102 -0.40 3.63 -3.76
N PHE A 103 -0.10 2.70 -2.87
CA PHE A 103 -0.90 2.61 -1.66
C PHE A 103 -0.17 3.25 -0.46
N MET A 104 -0.94 3.93 0.38
CA MET A 104 -0.47 4.56 1.61
C MET A 104 -1.48 4.35 2.74
N ASP A 105 -0.98 4.29 3.98
CA ASP A 105 -1.84 4.14 5.15
C ASP A 105 -2.65 5.42 5.42
N ALA A 106 -3.87 5.25 5.96
CA ALA A 106 -4.80 6.33 6.23
C ALA A 106 -4.36 7.27 7.36
N ASP A 107 -3.38 6.88 8.17
CA ASP A 107 -2.91 7.59 9.35
C ASP A 107 -1.69 8.50 9.07
N LEU A 108 -1.25 8.61 7.80
CA LEU A 108 -0.08 9.39 7.38
C LEU A 108 1.20 9.03 8.14
N ALA A 109 1.35 7.78 8.57
CA ALA A 109 2.57 7.28 9.21
C ALA A 109 3.83 7.59 8.37
N THR A 110 3.70 7.54 7.04
CA THR A 110 4.69 8.08 6.09
C THR A 110 4.20 9.45 5.63
N PRO A 111 4.94 10.54 5.92
CA PRO A 111 4.56 11.91 5.56
C PRO A 111 4.38 12.11 4.05
N LEU A 112 3.46 13.01 3.67
CA LEU A 112 3.09 13.30 2.26
C LEU A 112 4.27 13.81 1.41
N ARG A 113 5.30 14.41 2.01
CA ARG A 113 6.51 14.83 1.28
C ARG A 113 7.21 13.70 0.54
N HIS A 114 7.00 12.45 0.95
CA HIS A 114 7.52 11.27 0.23
C HIS A 114 6.81 10.99 -1.09
N LEU A 115 5.76 11.76 -1.45
CA LEU A 115 5.25 11.82 -2.82
C LEU A 115 6.30 12.37 -3.81
N ASP A 116 7.27 13.17 -3.34
CA ASP A 116 8.40 13.61 -4.17
C ASP A 116 9.32 12.45 -4.54
N ASP A 117 9.53 11.49 -3.62
CA ASP A 117 10.26 10.26 -3.90
C ASP A 117 9.51 9.39 -4.92
N VAL A 118 8.18 9.33 -4.82
CA VAL A 118 7.32 8.65 -5.80
C VAL A 118 7.45 9.31 -7.17
N ALA A 119 7.35 10.64 -7.25
CA ALA A 119 7.48 11.39 -8.50
C ALA A 119 8.85 11.17 -9.16
N ARG A 120 9.92 11.10 -8.36
CA ARG A 120 11.27 10.76 -8.85
C ARG A 120 11.31 9.36 -9.44
N LEU A 121 10.74 8.36 -8.79
CA LEU A 121 10.66 6.98 -9.29
C LEU A 121 9.82 6.89 -10.57
N MET A 122 8.72 7.64 -10.67
CA MET A 122 7.89 7.73 -11.87
C MET A 122 8.69 8.31 -13.06
N LYS A 123 9.47 9.38 -12.84
CA LYS A 123 10.35 9.98 -13.86
C LYS A 123 11.45 9.00 -14.32
N GLN A 124 11.94 8.14 -13.44
CA GLN A 124 12.91 7.09 -13.73
C GLN A 124 12.30 5.84 -14.37
N ASN A 125 10.97 5.83 -14.59
CA ASN A 125 10.21 4.67 -15.07
C ASN A 125 10.47 3.40 -14.24
N ALA A 126 10.56 3.54 -12.91
CA ALA A 126 10.82 2.43 -12.00
C ALA A 126 9.66 1.40 -12.05
N ASP A 127 9.97 0.12 -11.88
CA ASP A 127 8.96 -0.93 -11.83
C ASP A 127 8.10 -0.81 -10.57
N LEU A 128 8.77 -0.73 -9.41
CA LEU A 128 8.13 -0.47 -8.13
C LEU A 128 9.10 0.18 -7.15
N GLY A 129 8.54 0.93 -6.19
CA GLY A 129 9.27 1.59 -5.12
C GLY A 129 8.63 1.36 -3.76
N ILE A 130 9.46 1.22 -2.74
CA ILE A 130 9.01 1.06 -1.36
C ILE A 130 9.73 2.03 -0.45
N ALA A 131 8.98 2.65 0.47
CA ALA A 131 9.57 3.40 1.57
C ALA A 131 10.16 2.41 2.58
N VAL A 132 11.34 2.76 3.11
CA VAL A 132 12.02 1.98 4.15
C VAL A 132 12.10 2.86 5.39
N ARG A 133 11.54 2.36 6.48
CA ARG A 133 11.57 3.04 7.78
C ARG A 133 12.97 2.98 8.39
N ASP A 134 13.36 4.03 9.10
CA ASP A 134 14.56 3.99 9.95
C ASP A 134 14.23 3.26 11.26
N LEU A 135 14.35 1.94 11.23
CA LEU A 135 14.01 1.08 12.36
C LEU A 135 14.82 1.41 13.63
N ALA A 136 15.97 2.08 13.50
CA ALA A 136 16.77 2.50 14.64
C ALA A 136 16.12 3.63 15.44
N LYS A 137 15.26 4.43 14.79
CA LYS A 137 14.55 5.57 15.40
C LYS A 137 13.17 5.23 15.94
N ILE A 138 12.66 4.01 15.69
CA ILE A 138 11.33 3.62 16.15
C ILE A 138 11.38 3.35 17.66
N HIS A 139 10.73 4.19 18.45
CA HIS A 139 10.58 4.05 19.90
C HIS A 139 9.48 3.03 20.22
N SER A 140 9.69 1.77 19.83
CA SER A 140 8.82 0.65 20.22
C SER A 140 9.47 -0.13 21.37
N GLY A 141 8.65 -0.71 22.26
CA GLY A 141 9.19 -1.53 23.38
C GLY A 141 10.13 -2.63 22.87
N ILE A 142 11.18 -2.93 23.64
CA ILE A 142 12.29 -3.80 23.26
C ILE A 142 11.82 -5.15 22.70
N LYS A 143 10.78 -5.75 23.28
CA LYS A 143 10.22 -7.04 22.81
C LYS A 143 9.60 -6.93 21.40
N ARG A 144 8.81 -5.89 21.15
CA ARG A 144 8.19 -5.63 19.83
C ARG A 144 9.25 -5.37 18.76
N ARG A 145 10.30 -4.64 19.11
CA ARG A 145 11.44 -4.37 18.22
C ARG A 145 12.17 -5.65 17.85
N LEU A 146 12.51 -6.51 18.81
CA LEU A 146 13.20 -7.79 18.56
C LEU A 146 12.38 -8.70 17.65
N VAL A 147 11.07 -8.84 17.90
CA VAL A 147 10.17 -9.64 17.06
C VAL A 147 10.09 -9.09 15.64
N SER A 148 9.96 -7.76 15.48
CA SER A 148 9.94 -7.11 14.18
C SER A 148 11.27 -7.25 13.43
N GLU A 149 12.41 -7.07 14.10
CA GLU A 149 13.74 -7.25 13.51
C GLU A 149 13.98 -8.70 13.09
N LEU A 150 13.62 -9.66 13.92
CA LEU A 150 13.73 -11.08 13.58
C LEU A 150 12.84 -11.45 12.37
N GLY A 151 11.60 -10.97 12.34
CA GLY A 151 10.70 -11.16 11.20
C GLY A 151 11.26 -10.58 9.90
N ASN A 152 11.82 -9.37 9.95
CA ASN A 152 12.46 -8.74 8.80
C ASN A 152 13.73 -9.50 8.35
N VAL A 153 14.56 -9.96 9.28
CA VAL A 153 15.75 -10.76 8.95
C VAL A 153 15.36 -12.08 8.27
N LEU A 154 14.37 -12.77 8.79
CA LEU A 154 13.84 -14.00 8.19
C LEU A 154 13.26 -13.74 6.79
N ALA A 155 12.49 -12.67 6.63
CA ALA A 155 11.96 -12.27 5.33
C ALA A 155 13.07 -11.99 4.31
N GLN A 156 14.14 -11.31 4.73
CA GLN A 156 15.32 -11.05 3.89
C GLN A 156 16.03 -12.35 3.49
N ILE A 157 16.27 -13.25 4.44
CA ILE A 157 17.00 -14.50 4.15
C ILE A 157 16.18 -15.41 3.23
N VAL A 158 14.88 -15.52 3.47
CA VAL A 158 14.01 -16.52 2.84
C VAL A 158 13.43 -16.07 1.52
N LEU A 159 13.02 -14.78 1.40
CA LEU A 159 12.22 -14.29 0.27
C LEU A 159 12.84 -13.08 -0.45
N LEU A 160 13.34 -12.10 0.29
CA LEU A 160 13.61 -10.75 -0.21
C LEU A 160 15.00 -10.24 0.20
N PRO A 161 16.10 -10.96 -0.17
CA PRO A 161 17.45 -10.51 0.18
C PRO A 161 17.71 -9.08 -0.28
N GLY A 162 18.26 -8.26 0.63
CA GLY A 162 18.59 -6.86 0.39
C GLY A 162 17.45 -5.85 0.65
N ILE A 163 16.23 -6.30 0.99
CA ILE A 163 15.12 -5.40 1.33
C ILE A 163 14.98 -5.37 2.85
N ARG A 164 15.38 -4.25 3.47
CA ARG A 164 15.44 -4.11 4.92
C ARG A 164 14.09 -3.94 5.60
N ASP A 165 13.10 -3.38 4.90
CA ASP A 165 11.75 -3.17 5.41
C ASP A 165 10.73 -3.51 4.34
N THR A 166 9.95 -4.57 4.57
CA THR A 166 8.95 -5.06 3.63
C THR A 166 7.53 -4.61 3.98
N GLN A 167 7.32 -4.11 5.20
CA GLN A 167 5.99 -3.85 5.76
C GLN A 167 5.62 -2.37 5.87
N CYS A 168 6.45 -1.44 5.37
CA CYS A 168 6.08 -0.03 5.32
C CYS A 168 4.83 0.15 4.44
N GLY A 169 3.80 0.81 4.97
CA GLY A 169 2.53 1.08 4.27
C GLY A 169 2.62 2.21 3.25
N PHE A 170 3.71 2.27 2.47
CA PHE A 170 3.91 3.27 1.42
C PHE A 170 4.70 2.64 0.27
N LYS A 171 3.98 2.18 -0.76
CA LYS A 171 4.55 1.45 -1.89
C LYS A 171 3.91 1.86 -3.19
N VAL A 172 4.73 2.20 -4.19
CA VAL A 172 4.29 2.58 -5.52
C VAL A 172 4.68 1.50 -6.54
N PHE A 173 3.78 1.23 -7.47
CA PHE A 173 3.93 0.23 -8.53
C PHE A 173 3.60 0.86 -9.87
N ARG A 174 4.36 0.56 -10.91
CA ARG A 174 3.91 0.80 -12.28
C ARG A 174 2.68 -0.09 -12.55
N ALA A 175 1.75 0.36 -13.37
CA ALA A 175 0.44 -0.29 -13.56
C ALA A 175 0.54 -1.77 -13.97
N ASP A 176 1.44 -2.11 -14.90
CA ASP A 176 1.68 -3.47 -15.35
C ASP A 176 2.25 -4.37 -14.23
N VAL A 177 3.14 -3.83 -13.40
CA VAL A 177 3.68 -4.52 -12.22
C VAL A 177 2.58 -4.72 -11.17
N ALA A 178 1.76 -3.70 -10.91
CA ALA A 178 0.62 -3.78 -10.01
C ALA A 178 -0.36 -4.89 -10.45
N GLU A 179 -0.77 -4.90 -11.71
CA GLU A 179 -1.63 -5.95 -12.27
C GLU A 179 -0.98 -7.33 -12.17
N ALA A 180 0.29 -7.45 -12.55
CA ALA A 180 1.00 -8.72 -12.52
C ALA A 180 1.11 -9.30 -11.12
N THR A 181 1.30 -8.46 -10.09
CA THR A 181 1.51 -8.89 -8.71
C THR A 181 0.20 -9.10 -7.97
N PHE A 182 -0.68 -8.11 -7.94
CA PHE A 182 -1.91 -8.15 -7.14
C PHE A 182 -2.95 -9.14 -7.66
N ARG A 183 -2.97 -9.47 -8.97
CA ARG A 183 -3.84 -10.54 -9.49
C ARG A 183 -3.37 -11.94 -9.07
N ARG A 184 -2.10 -12.10 -8.70
CA ARG A 184 -1.52 -13.39 -8.29
C ARG A 184 -1.48 -13.58 -6.79
N MET A 185 -1.63 -12.51 -6.00
CA MET A 185 -1.55 -12.61 -4.55
C MET A 185 -2.70 -13.47 -3.98
N THR A 186 -2.39 -14.23 -2.95
CA THR A 186 -3.28 -15.15 -2.27
C THR A 186 -3.51 -14.80 -0.79
N ILE A 187 -2.60 -14.00 -0.20
CA ILE A 187 -2.66 -13.56 1.19
C ILE A 187 -3.50 -12.29 1.25
N LEU A 188 -4.63 -12.36 1.94
CA LEU A 188 -5.57 -11.25 2.08
C LEU A 188 -5.41 -10.47 3.39
N GLY A 189 -4.63 -11.00 4.31
CA GLY A 189 -4.29 -10.40 5.61
C GLY A 189 -3.07 -9.49 5.55
N TRP A 190 -2.38 -9.36 6.69
CA TRP A 190 -1.22 -8.47 6.86
C TRP A 190 0.04 -8.92 6.11
N GLY A 191 0.21 -10.21 5.86
CA GLY A 191 1.38 -10.74 5.13
C GLY A 191 1.41 -10.46 3.63
N PHE A 192 0.40 -9.78 3.08
CA PHE A 192 0.30 -9.48 1.65
C PHE A 192 1.51 -8.70 1.12
N ASP A 193 2.09 -7.82 1.92
CA ASP A 193 3.26 -7.02 1.56
C ASP A 193 4.44 -7.88 1.16
N LEU A 194 4.73 -8.93 1.94
CA LEU A 194 5.78 -9.90 1.64
C LEU A 194 5.50 -10.66 0.36
N GLU A 195 4.25 -11.10 0.17
CA GLU A 195 3.84 -11.88 -0.99
C GLU A 195 3.96 -11.06 -2.29
N VAL A 196 3.44 -9.82 -2.30
CA VAL A 196 3.47 -8.96 -3.48
C VAL A 196 4.90 -8.65 -3.94
N LEU A 197 5.80 -8.35 -2.99
CA LEU A 197 7.21 -8.09 -3.29
C LEU A 197 7.92 -9.38 -3.77
N ALA A 198 7.62 -10.53 -3.17
CA ALA A 198 8.17 -11.82 -3.59
C ALA A 198 7.71 -12.20 -5.02
N ILE A 199 6.43 -11.96 -5.34
CA ILE A 199 5.88 -12.14 -6.69
C ILE A 199 6.59 -11.20 -7.69
N ALA A 200 6.71 -9.91 -7.37
CA ALA A 200 7.39 -8.94 -8.22
C ALA A 200 8.81 -9.39 -8.55
N ARG A 201 9.57 -9.77 -7.53
CA ARG A 201 10.93 -10.30 -7.72
C ARG A 201 10.98 -11.57 -8.56
N LYS A 202 10.07 -12.50 -8.33
CA LYS A 202 9.96 -13.75 -9.11
C LYS A 202 9.66 -13.50 -10.57
N LEU A 203 8.90 -12.46 -10.89
CA LEU A 203 8.59 -12.03 -12.24
C LEU A 203 9.70 -11.18 -12.90
N GLY A 204 10.80 -10.91 -12.18
CA GLY A 204 11.95 -10.17 -12.69
C GLY A 204 11.86 -8.65 -12.57
N PHE A 205 10.86 -8.12 -11.87
CA PHE A 205 10.73 -6.68 -11.64
C PHE A 205 11.74 -6.18 -10.60
N LYS A 206 12.28 -4.99 -10.87
CA LYS A 206 13.25 -4.32 -10.01
C LYS A 206 12.56 -3.59 -8.86
N ILE A 207 12.95 -3.91 -7.63
CA ILE A 207 12.45 -3.23 -6.43
C ILE A 207 13.41 -2.11 -6.07
N SER A 208 12.94 -0.87 -6.14
CA SER A 208 13.65 0.33 -5.68
C SER A 208 13.25 0.68 -4.25
N THR A 209 14.18 1.23 -3.48
CA THR A 209 13.91 1.66 -2.09
C THR A 209 14.27 3.12 -1.91
N PHE A 210 13.54 3.81 -1.03
CA PHE A 210 13.90 5.13 -0.52
C PHE A 210 13.67 5.17 0.99
N VAL A 211 14.45 5.98 1.70
CA VAL A 211 14.38 6.04 3.16
C VAL A 211 13.34 7.08 3.57
N ALA A 212 12.43 6.70 4.48
CA ALA A 212 11.50 7.60 5.15
C ALA A 212 11.93 7.76 6.63
N PRO A 213 12.89 8.65 6.92
CA PRO A 213 13.50 8.76 8.25
C PRO A 213 12.59 9.41 9.29
N ASP A 214 11.53 10.04 8.83
CA ASP A 214 10.50 10.75 9.59
C ASP A 214 9.19 9.96 9.71
N TRP A 215 9.24 8.68 9.36
CA TRP A 215 8.13 7.78 9.62
C TRP A 215 7.79 7.77 11.10
N THR A 216 6.51 7.90 11.43
CA THR A 216 6.01 7.86 12.81
C THR A 216 5.02 6.73 12.97
N ASP A 217 4.95 6.14 14.18
CA ASP A 217 3.88 5.19 14.52
C ASP A 217 2.76 5.95 15.24
N PRO A 218 1.66 6.33 14.56
CA PRO A 218 0.58 7.10 15.19
C PRO A 218 -0.10 6.33 16.31
N LYS A 219 0.01 5.00 16.30
CA LYS A 219 -0.58 4.09 17.30
C LYS A 219 0.41 3.69 18.41
N ALA A 220 1.62 4.25 18.43
CA ALA A 220 2.63 3.94 19.46
C ALA A 220 2.18 4.28 20.88
N HIS A 221 1.27 5.23 21.02
CA HIS A 221 0.74 5.68 22.31
C HIS A 221 -0.58 4.98 22.73
N THR A 222 -1.18 4.17 21.87
CA THR A 222 -2.36 3.39 22.20
C THR A 222 -1.93 2.04 22.77
N ASN A 223 -2.07 1.90 24.08
CA ASN A 223 -1.99 0.71 24.95
C ASN A 223 -1.29 -0.52 24.41
N GLY A 224 -0.25 -0.93 25.13
CA GLY A 224 0.59 -2.07 24.81
C GLY A 224 -0.21 -3.30 24.41
N LEU A 225 0.14 -3.82 23.22
CA LEU A 225 -0.31 -5.14 22.80
C LEU A 225 0.08 -6.15 23.89
N SER A 226 -0.84 -7.01 24.31
CA SER A 226 -0.52 -8.11 25.21
C SER A 226 0.58 -8.99 24.60
N SER A 227 1.37 -9.65 25.43
CA SER A 227 2.42 -10.59 24.96
C SER A 227 1.86 -11.63 23.99
N ASP A 228 0.62 -12.06 24.21
CA ASP A 228 -0.08 -13.05 23.37
C ASP A 228 -0.41 -12.49 21.97
N SER A 229 -0.76 -11.23 21.85
CA SER A 229 -1.02 -10.60 20.54
C SER A 229 0.25 -10.43 19.72
N VAL A 230 1.39 -10.16 20.37
CA VAL A 230 2.71 -10.07 19.69
C VAL A 230 3.15 -11.44 19.20
N LEU A 231 2.98 -12.49 20.02
CA LEU A 231 3.32 -13.85 19.64
C LEU A 231 2.47 -14.36 18.48
N ASN A 232 1.14 -14.11 18.53
CA ASN A 232 0.23 -14.49 17.46
C ASN A 232 0.56 -13.77 16.14
N ALA A 233 0.90 -12.49 16.18
CA ALA A 233 1.33 -11.75 14.99
C ALA A 233 2.65 -12.30 14.42
N ALA A 234 3.60 -12.68 15.27
CA ALA A 234 4.85 -13.30 14.86
C ALA A 234 4.62 -14.67 14.20
N LEU A 235 3.78 -15.52 14.80
CA LEU A 235 3.43 -16.83 14.25
C LEU A 235 2.70 -16.71 12.91
N GLN A 236 1.79 -15.74 12.77
CA GLN A 236 1.11 -15.47 11.52
C GLN A 236 2.10 -15.02 10.44
N THR A 237 3.00 -14.08 10.75
CA THR A 237 4.03 -13.61 9.80
C THR A 237 4.94 -14.76 9.37
N PHE A 238 5.34 -15.65 10.29
CA PHE A 238 6.14 -16.81 9.96
C PHE A 238 5.38 -17.82 9.08
N GLY A 239 4.10 -18.07 9.37
CA GLY A 239 3.22 -18.88 8.53
C GLY A 239 3.10 -18.33 7.11
N ASP A 240 2.92 -17.00 6.97
CA ASP A 240 2.86 -16.32 5.69
C ASP A 240 4.19 -16.44 4.92
N LEU A 241 5.34 -16.30 5.58
CA LEU A 241 6.66 -16.53 4.97
C LEU A 241 6.79 -17.93 4.36
N ILE A 242 6.43 -18.97 5.13
CA ILE A 242 6.46 -20.35 4.65
C ILE A 242 5.50 -20.52 3.47
N ARG A 243 4.29 -20.02 3.59
CA ARG A 243 3.27 -20.08 2.52
C ARG A 243 3.76 -19.46 1.23
N VAL A 244 4.34 -18.25 1.29
CA VAL A 244 4.90 -17.56 0.13
C VAL A 244 6.05 -18.36 -0.48
N ARG A 245 6.95 -18.92 0.36
CA ARG A 245 8.06 -19.74 -0.11
C ARG A 245 7.60 -21.01 -0.84
N LEU A 246 6.63 -21.70 -0.30
CA LEU A 246 6.02 -22.88 -0.92
C LEU A 246 5.34 -22.51 -2.25
N ASN A 247 4.57 -21.43 -2.29
CA ASN A 247 3.90 -20.94 -3.49
C ASN A 247 4.91 -20.57 -4.60
N LEU A 248 6.04 -19.96 -4.23
CA LEU A 248 7.14 -19.70 -5.18
C LEU A 248 7.73 -20.99 -5.75
N TRP A 249 7.89 -21.99 -4.92
CA TRP A 249 8.46 -23.29 -5.31
C TRP A 249 7.49 -24.07 -6.20
N ASN A 250 6.24 -24.17 -5.80
CA ASN A 250 5.18 -24.89 -6.52
C ASN A 250 4.72 -24.19 -7.79
N GLY A 251 5.25 -22.98 -8.09
CA GLY A 251 4.89 -22.23 -9.28
C GLY A 251 3.49 -21.62 -9.26
N ALA A 252 2.88 -21.44 -8.09
CA ALA A 252 1.54 -20.87 -7.92
C ALA A 252 1.38 -19.46 -8.53
N TYR A 253 2.49 -18.72 -8.64
CA TYR A 253 2.52 -17.35 -9.20
C TYR A 253 2.88 -17.29 -10.69
N ARG A 254 3.02 -18.44 -11.36
CA ARG A 254 3.27 -18.47 -12.82
C ARG A 254 2.08 -17.86 -13.58
N PRO A 255 2.32 -17.23 -14.75
CA PRO A 255 1.22 -16.83 -15.62
C PRO A 255 0.36 -18.07 -15.92
N ARG A 256 -0.95 -17.97 -15.71
CA ARG A 256 -1.84 -18.99 -16.24
C ARG A 256 -1.77 -18.84 -17.76
N VAL A 257 -1.16 -19.80 -18.42
CA VAL A 257 -1.24 -19.92 -19.87
C VAL A 257 -2.72 -20.07 -20.18
N LYS A 258 -3.29 -19.09 -20.93
CA LYS A 258 -4.65 -19.17 -21.44
C LYS A 258 -4.68 -20.17 -22.58
#